data_8fc09cd86f124948bfe6b3e05f7a43aa
#
_entry.id   8fc09cd86f124948bfe6b3e05f7a43aa
#
_cell.length_a   1.000
_cell.length_b   1.000
_cell.length_c   1.000
_cell.angle_alpha   90.00
_cell.angle_beta   90.00
_cell.angle_gamma   90.00
#
_symmetry.space_group_name_H-M   'P 1'
#
loop_
_entity.id
_entity.type
_entity.pdbx_description
1 polymer ?
#
loop_
_entity_poly.entity_id
_entity_poly.type
_entity_poly.pdbx_seq_one_letter_code
_entity_poly.pdbx_strand_id
1 'polypeptide(L)'
;AMSLSQALNQFAQNLGRYLNQREGMRVTKAMLDKLPCPDVVVCLNDAIALGAIHELQRRGLRVPDDVQVVGFDNVPEAEYSVPALTTIDPHIDDYAKHAVDMLIDRIEGYSGPARTYTTDFTLVERASTRLAH
;
A
#
# COMPACT_ATOMS: atom_id res chain seq x y z
N ALA A 1 28.87 12.67 -11.92
CA ALA A 1 27.98 12.62 -10.77
C ALA A 1 26.53 12.59 -11.26
N MET A 2 25.67 11.80 -10.64
CA MET A 2 24.26 11.69 -10.95
C MET A 2 23.52 12.93 -10.45
N SER A 3 22.65 13.54 -11.29
CA SER A 3 21.83 14.67 -10.85
C SER A 3 20.75 14.21 -9.84
N LEU A 4 20.22 15.14 -9.04
CA LEU A 4 19.12 14.85 -8.12
C LEU A 4 17.92 14.24 -8.84
N SER A 5 17.57 14.77 -10.01
CA SER A 5 16.48 14.24 -10.84
C SER A 5 16.72 12.79 -11.28
N GLN A 6 17.95 12.45 -11.67
CA GLN A 6 18.32 11.07 -12.02
C GLN A 6 18.26 10.15 -10.81
N ALA A 7 18.72 10.63 -9.64
CA ALA A 7 18.64 9.86 -8.40
C ALA A 7 17.20 9.57 -7.99
N LEU A 8 16.30 10.56 -8.05
CA LEU A 8 14.88 10.41 -7.74
C LEU A 8 14.19 9.45 -8.72
N ASN A 9 14.47 9.56 -10.02
CA ASN A 9 13.93 8.64 -11.02
C ASN A 9 14.41 7.20 -10.78
N GLN A 10 15.68 7.00 -10.48
CA GLN A 10 16.24 5.68 -10.18
C GLN A 10 15.60 5.09 -8.91
N PHE A 11 15.41 5.91 -7.88
CA PHE A 11 14.74 5.51 -6.64
C PHE A 11 13.28 5.12 -6.92
N ALA A 12 12.52 5.94 -7.65
CA ALA A 12 11.13 5.64 -8.02
C ALA A 12 11.01 4.34 -8.83
N GLN A 13 11.91 4.12 -9.80
CA GLN A 13 11.95 2.88 -10.58
C GLN A 13 12.27 1.66 -9.70
N ASN A 14 13.18 1.81 -8.74
CA ASN A 14 13.52 0.73 -7.81
C ASN A 14 12.35 0.40 -6.88
N LEU A 15 11.66 1.41 -6.33
CA LEU A 15 10.44 1.21 -5.54
C LEU A 15 9.37 0.48 -6.35
N GLY A 16 9.11 0.90 -7.59
CA GLY A 16 8.14 0.26 -8.47
C GLY A 16 8.45 -1.22 -8.78
N ARG A 17 9.70 -1.65 -8.65
CA ARG A 17 10.09 -3.05 -8.79
C ARG A 17 9.63 -3.92 -7.61
N TYR A 18 9.61 -3.35 -6.40
CA TYR A 18 9.37 -4.10 -5.17
C TYR A 18 7.98 -3.87 -4.56
N LEU A 19 7.29 -2.80 -4.96
CA LEU A 19 5.98 -2.43 -4.42
C LEU A 19 4.87 -2.60 -5.47
N ASN A 20 4.82 -3.75 -6.14
CA ASN A 20 3.85 -4.04 -7.19
C ASN A 20 3.18 -5.42 -7.00
N GLN A 21 2.14 -5.66 -7.79
CA GLN A 21 1.36 -6.91 -7.73
C GLN A 21 2.21 -8.17 -8.01
N ARG A 22 3.15 -8.09 -8.95
CA ARG A 22 4.05 -9.23 -9.26
C ARG A 22 4.90 -9.61 -8.06
N GLU A 23 5.39 -8.62 -7.33
CA GLU A 23 6.15 -8.86 -6.10
C GLU A 23 5.27 -9.45 -5.01
N GLY A 24 4.04 -8.96 -4.86
CA GLY A 24 3.04 -9.54 -3.96
C GLY A 24 2.81 -11.03 -4.23
N MET A 25 2.63 -11.41 -5.50
CA MET A 25 2.52 -12.82 -5.89
C MET A 25 3.78 -13.62 -5.52
N ARG A 26 4.96 -13.10 -5.86
CA ARG A 26 6.25 -13.77 -5.62
C ARG A 26 6.51 -14.02 -4.13
N VAL A 27 6.29 -13.00 -3.30
CA VAL A 27 6.53 -13.08 -1.86
C VAL A 27 5.52 -14.02 -1.19
N THR A 28 4.25 -13.91 -1.55
CA THR A 28 3.19 -14.80 -1.03
C THR A 28 3.45 -16.26 -1.42
N LYS A 29 3.88 -16.51 -2.67
CA LYS A 29 4.31 -17.83 -3.08
C LYS A 29 5.46 -18.35 -2.21
N ALA A 30 6.50 -17.57 -2.03
CA ALA A 30 7.67 -17.97 -1.24
C ALA A 30 7.34 -18.20 0.24
N MET A 31 6.41 -17.43 0.79
CA MET A 31 5.90 -17.60 2.15
C MET A 31 5.16 -18.92 2.29
N LEU A 32 4.20 -19.19 1.43
CA LEU A 32 3.37 -20.40 1.48
C LEU A 32 4.16 -21.70 1.16
N ASP A 33 5.27 -21.59 0.44
CA ASP A 33 6.16 -22.72 0.17
C ASP A 33 7.01 -23.12 1.40
N LYS A 34 7.15 -22.22 2.38
CA LYS A 34 8.07 -22.40 3.52
C LYS A 34 7.39 -22.39 4.88
N LEU A 35 6.22 -21.78 5.00
CA LEU A 35 5.53 -21.53 6.26
C LEU A 35 4.10 -22.08 6.21
N PRO A 36 3.51 -22.43 7.37
CA PRO A 36 2.08 -22.70 7.46
C PRO A 36 1.26 -21.52 6.93
N CYS A 37 0.07 -21.82 6.43
CA CYS A 37 -0.86 -20.79 5.96
C CYS A 37 -1.23 -19.86 7.13
N PRO A 38 -1.03 -18.54 6.99
CA PRO A 38 -1.39 -17.59 8.04
C PRO A 38 -2.89 -17.30 8.05
N ASP A 39 -3.43 -16.85 9.19
CA ASP A 39 -4.82 -16.38 9.29
C ASP A 39 -5.02 -15.03 8.59
N VAL A 40 -3.99 -14.19 8.58
CA VAL A 40 -4.03 -12.85 7.99
C VAL A 40 -2.68 -12.47 7.38
N VAL A 41 -2.74 -11.77 6.24
CA VAL A 41 -1.61 -11.15 5.58
C VAL A 41 -1.84 -9.64 5.55
N VAL A 42 -0.92 -8.88 6.17
CA VAL A 42 -0.92 -7.42 6.12
C VAL A 42 0.18 -6.99 5.15
N CYS A 43 -0.20 -6.25 4.14
CA CYS A 43 0.68 -5.82 3.05
C CYS A 43 1.07 -4.35 3.20
N LEU A 44 2.27 -3.99 2.73
CA LEU A 44 2.80 -2.63 2.81
C LEU A 44 2.03 -1.64 1.91
N ASN A 45 1.38 -2.14 0.85
CA ASN A 45 0.52 -1.35 -0.01
C ASN A 45 -0.53 -2.25 -0.70
N ASP A 46 -1.50 -1.61 -1.35
CA ASP A 46 -2.59 -2.32 -2.04
C ASP A 46 -2.11 -3.12 -3.26
N ALA A 47 -1.09 -2.65 -3.97
CA ALA A 47 -0.56 -3.39 -5.11
C ALA A 47 0.01 -4.75 -4.69
N ILE A 48 0.77 -4.80 -3.59
CA ILE A 48 1.25 -6.06 -3.00
C ILE A 48 0.08 -6.91 -2.52
N ALA A 49 -0.91 -6.31 -1.86
CA ALA A 49 -2.09 -7.02 -1.35
C ALA A 49 -2.90 -7.68 -2.47
N LEU A 50 -3.12 -6.98 -3.58
CA LEU A 50 -3.80 -7.54 -4.76
C LEU A 50 -3.01 -8.70 -5.38
N GLY A 51 -1.69 -8.60 -5.42
CA GLY A 51 -0.83 -9.72 -5.82
C GLY A 51 -0.90 -10.90 -4.87
N ALA A 52 -0.97 -10.65 -3.57
CA ALA A 52 -1.15 -11.68 -2.55
C ALA A 52 -2.48 -12.42 -2.70
N ILE A 53 -3.59 -11.68 -2.86
CA ILE A 53 -4.93 -12.25 -3.11
C ILE A 53 -4.89 -13.17 -4.34
N HIS A 54 -4.30 -12.71 -5.44
CA HIS A 54 -4.18 -13.51 -6.65
C HIS A 54 -3.45 -14.82 -6.41
N GLU A 55 -2.31 -14.81 -5.73
CA GLU A 55 -1.53 -16.03 -5.46
C GLU A 55 -2.26 -16.97 -4.48
N LEU A 56 -2.92 -16.44 -3.45
CA LEU A 56 -3.75 -17.22 -2.53
C LEU A 56 -4.86 -17.97 -3.28
N GLN A 57 -5.61 -17.25 -4.11
CA GLN A 57 -6.70 -17.83 -4.92
C GLN A 57 -6.18 -18.86 -5.93
N ARG A 58 -5.04 -18.59 -6.58
CA ARG A 58 -4.39 -19.53 -7.50
C ARG A 58 -4.03 -20.85 -6.83
N ARG A 59 -3.77 -20.83 -5.51
CA ARG A 59 -3.52 -22.01 -4.69
C ARG A 59 -4.79 -22.65 -4.09
N GLY A 60 -5.95 -22.12 -4.43
CA GLY A 60 -7.24 -22.63 -3.95
C GLY A 60 -7.59 -22.16 -2.54
N LEU A 61 -6.85 -21.19 -1.98
CA LEU A 61 -7.16 -20.58 -0.68
C LEU A 61 -8.20 -19.47 -0.87
N ARG A 62 -9.22 -19.48 -0.03
CA ARG A 62 -10.32 -18.51 -0.08
C ARG A 62 -9.96 -17.28 0.74
N VAL A 63 -10.18 -16.11 0.19
CA VAL A 63 -10.09 -14.83 0.89
C VAL A 63 -11.52 -14.30 1.04
N PRO A 64 -12.01 -14.06 2.25
CA PRO A 64 -11.32 -14.03 3.56
C PRO A 64 -11.37 -15.33 4.37
N ASP A 65 -12.03 -16.39 3.88
CA ASP A 65 -12.40 -17.56 4.71
C ASP A 65 -11.18 -18.32 5.25
N ASP A 66 -10.19 -18.58 4.40
CA ASP A 66 -8.98 -19.29 4.77
C ASP A 66 -7.86 -18.34 5.20
N VAL A 67 -7.75 -17.18 4.51
CA VAL A 67 -6.75 -16.14 4.79
C VAL A 67 -7.38 -14.77 4.58
N GLN A 68 -7.23 -13.88 5.55
CA GLN A 68 -7.62 -12.49 5.41
C GLN A 68 -6.46 -11.67 4.83
N VAL A 69 -6.77 -10.62 4.05
CA VAL A 69 -5.74 -9.74 3.45
C VAL A 69 -6.10 -8.29 3.70
N VAL A 70 -5.10 -7.51 4.15
CA VAL A 70 -5.22 -6.07 4.39
C VAL A 70 -4.13 -5.34 3.62
N GLY A 71 -4.50 -4.27 2.93
CA GLY A 71 -3.59 -3.38 2.20
C GLY A 71 -3.38 -2.03 2.88
N PHE A 72 -2.78 -1.12 2.13
CA PHE A 72 -2.54 0.28 2.49
C PHE A 72 -2.52 1.11 1.21
N ASP A 73 -3.09 2.28 1.18
CA ASP A 73 -3.18 3.36 0.19
C ASP A 73 -4.60 3.64 -0.29
N ASN A 74 -5.53 2.70 -0.21
CA ASN A 74 -6.91 2.82 -0.72
C ASN A 74 -6.96 3.22 -2.21
N VAL A 75 -6.15 2.55 -3.04
CA VAL A 75 -6.18 2.78 -4.49
C VAL A 75 -7.52 2.34 -5.11
N PRO A 76 -7.95 2.93 -6.25
CA PRO A 76 -9.22 2.56 -6.88
C PRO A 76 -9.37 1.05 -7.13
N GLU A 77 -8.31 0.37 -7.50
CA GLU A 77 -8.30 -1.07 -7.76
C GLU A 77 -8.68 -1.91 -6.53
N ALA A 78 -8.48 -1.39 -5.32
CA ALA A 78 -8.85 -2.07 -4.07
C ALA A 78 -10.38 -2.27 -3.95
N GLU A 79 -11.17 -1.32 -4.47
CA GLU A 79 -12.64 -1.41 -4.48
C GLU A 79 -13.14 -2.43 -5.49
N TYR A 80 -12.49 -2.52 -6.64
CA TYR A 80 -12.95 -3.36 -7.78
C TYR A 80 -12.34 -4.75 -7.80
N SER A 81 -11.41 -5.07 -6.90
CA SER A 81 -10.84 -6.41 -6.77
C SER A 81 -11.86 -7.44 -6.28
N VAL A 82 -11.58 -8.72 -6.51
CA VAL A 82 -12.45 -9.83 -6.05
C VAL A 82 -11.61 -10.80 -5.20
N PRO A 83 -11.85 -10.81 -3.87
CA PRO A 83 -12.72 -9.93 -3.09
C PRO A 83 -12.22 -8.48 -3.06
N ALA A 84 -13.12 -7.52 -2.81
CA ALA A 84 -12.76 -6.13 -2.62
C ALA A 84 -11.84 -6.00 -1.39
N LEU A 85 -10.74 -5.24 -1.53
CA LEU A 85 -9.65 -5.21 -0.57
C LEU A 85 -9.93 -4.25 0.60
N THR A 86 -9.89 -4.76 1.82
CA THR A 86 -9.78 -3.98 3.06
C THR A 86 -8.42 -3.30 3.10
N THR A 87 -8.40 -2.00 3.33
CA THR A 87 -7.18 -1.19 3.26
C THR A 87 -7.20 -0.01 4.21
N ILE A 88 -6.05 0.58 4.45
CA ILE A 88 -5.91 1.86 5.15
C ILE A 88 -5.91 2.98 4.12
N ASP A 89 -6.80 3.96 4.29
CA ASP A 89 -6.78 5.22 3.54
C ASP A 89 -5.95 6.26 4.32
N PRO A 90 -4.79 6.67 3.82
CA PRO A 90 -3.94 7.67 4.48
C PRO A 90 -4.37 9.11 4.18
N HIS A 91 -5.53 9.33 3.58
CA HIS A 91 -6.04 10.64 3.15
C HIS A 91 -5.02 11.39 2.28
N ILE A 92 -4.61 10.77 1.18
CA ILE A 92 -3.50 11.23 0.33
C ILE A 92 -3.69 12.67 -0.19
N ASP A 93 -4.93 13.08 -0.45
CA ASP A 93 -5.23 14.43 -0.93
C ASP A 93 -4.92 15.50 0.13
N ASP A 94 -5.24 15.22 1.40
CA ASP A 94 -4.92 16.10 2.52
C ASP A 94 -3.40 16.17 2.75
N TYR A 95 -2.75 15.03 2.74
CA TYR A 95 -1.29 14.93 2.81
C TYR A 95 -0.61 15.72 1.67
N ALA A 96 -1.03 15.50 0.43
CA ALA A 96 -0.45 16.17 -0.74
C ALA A 96 -0.64 17.70 -0.67
N LYS A 97 -1.85 18.15 -0.30
CA LYS A 97 -2.13 19.57 -0.14
C LYS A 97 -1.19 20.24 0.88
N HIS A 98 -1.08 19.68 2.08
CA HIS A 98 -0.21 20.23 3.12
C HIS A 98 1.27 20.21 2.73
N ALA A 99 1.74 19.15 2.06
CA ALA A 99 3.11 19.09 1.57
C ALA A 99 3.41 20.18 0.55
N VAL A 100 2.50 20.44 -0.38
CA VAL A 100 2.63 21.51 -1.39
C VAL A 100 2.56 22.88 -0.74
N ASP A 101 1.59 23.13 0.15
CA ASP A 101 1.44 24.41 0.86
C ASP A 101 2.72 24.73 1.65
N MET A 102 3.26 23.75 2.40
CA MET A 102 4.51 23.93 3.15
C MET A 102 5.73 24.21 2.26
N LEU A 103 5.77 23.63 1.07
CA LEU A 103 6.82 23.89 0.07
C LEU A 103 6.69 25.30 -0.51
N ILE A 104 5.49 25.72 -0.88
CA ILE A 104 5.21 27.08 -1.38
C ILE A 104 5.63 28.12 -0.36
N ASP A 105 5.24 27.95 0.91
CA ASP A 105 5.66 28.88 1.98
C ASP A 105 7.19 29.02 2.04
N ARG A 106 7.93 27.92 1.87
CA ARG A 106 9.41 27.97 1.82
C ARG A 106 9.92 28.77 0.62
N ILE A 107 9.32 28.59 -0.53
CA ILE A 107 9.69 29.33 -1.77
C ILE A 107 9.40 30.82 -1.59
N GLU A 108 8.29 31.16 -0.92
CA GLU A 108 7.85 32.54 -0.67
C GLU A 108 8.58 33.22 0.51
N GLY A 109 9.55 32.55 1.13
CA GLY A 109 10.47 33.15 2.08
C GLY A 109 10.29 32.74 3.54
N TYR A 110 9.47 31.72 3.84
CA TYR A 110 9.42 31.19 5.20
C TYR A 110 10.79 30.60 5.59
N SER A 111 11.49 31.26 6.52
CA SER A 111 12.82 30.88 7.02
C SER A 111 12.81 30.21 8.40
N GLY A 112 11.63 29.97 8.96
CA GLY A 112 11.46 29.32 10.26
C GLY A 112 11.90 27.85 10.29
N PRO A 113 11.80 27.16 11.44
CA PRO A 113 12.19 25.78 11.60
C PRO A 113 11.37 24.84 10.69
N ALA A 114 11.85 23.61 10.52
CA ALA A 114 11.09 22.58 9.82
C ALA A 114 9.74 22.33 10.52
N ARG A 115 8.69 22.25 9.73
CA ARG A 115 7.33 21.93 10.21
C ARG A 115 7.00 20.48 9.92
N THR A 116 6.25 19.87 10.82
CA THR A 116 5.72 18.53 10.65
C THR A 116 4.19 18.60 10.62
N TYR A 117 3.58 17.92 9.68
CA TYR A 117 2.15 17.70 9.61
C TYR A 117 1.86 16.20 9.65
N THR A 118 0.95 15.80 10.52
CA THR A 118 0.52 14.41 10.64
C THR A 118 -0.92 14.32 10.16
N THR A 119 -1.17 13.51 9.13
CA THR A 119 -2.52 13.24 8.65
C THR A 119 -3.19 12.17 9.50
N ASP A 120 -4.52 12.19 9.53
CA ASP A 120 -5.31 11.06 10.00
C ASP A 120 -5.34 9.95 8.96
N PHE A 121 -5.93 8.82 9.32
CA PHE A 121 -6.15 7.69 8.42
C PHE A 121 -7.53 7.08 8.70
N THR A 122 -8.04 6.33 7.74
CA THR A 122 -9.30 5.59 7.88
C THR A 122 -9.08 4.13 7.50
N LEU A 123 -9.55 3.19 8.34
CA LEU A 123 -9.66 1.80 7.94
C LEU A 123 -10.90 1.64 7.05
N VAL A 124 -10.69 1.25 5.80
CA VAL A 124 -11.75 0.97 4.83
C VAL A 124 -11.99 -0.54 4.80
N GLU A 125 -12.97 -1.00 5.56
CA GLU A 125 -13.32 -2.42 5.63
C GLU A 125 -14.07 -2.86 4.36
N ARG A 126 -13.60 -3.96 3.75
CA ARG A 126 -14.20 -4.58 2.57
C ARG A 126 -14.19 -6.12 2.72
N ALA A 127 -14.43 -6.81 1.60
CA ALA A 127 -14.65 -8.25 1.57
C ALA A 127 -13.39 -9.12 1.75
N SER A 128 -12.18 -8.55 1.75
CA SER A 128 -10.95 -9.32 1.98
C SER A 128 -10.67 -9.64 3.45
N THR A 129 -11.48 -9.11 4.35
CA THR A 129 -11.47 -9.44 5.78
C THR A 129 -12.87 -9.83 6.25
N ARG A 130 -12.92 -10.61 7.33
CA ARG A 130 -14.17 -10.91 8.02
C ARG A 130 -14.53 -9.72 8.92
N LEU A 131 -15.74 -9.19 8.77
CA LEU A 131 -16.24 -8.16 9.67
C LEU A 131 -16.28 -8.72 11.10
N ALA A 132 -15.79 -7.94 12.06
CA ALA A 132 -16.01 -8.25 13.47
C ALA A 132 -17.51 -8.11 13.77
N HIS A 133 -18.13 -9.16 14.24
CA HIS A 133 -19.51 -9.16 14.74
C HIS A 133 -19.58 -8.77 16.20
#